data_97dd5f1149d1d0ce0c542496a0be27e2
#
_entry.id   97dd5f1149d1d0ce0c542496a0be27e2
#
_cell.length_a   1.000
_cell.length_b   1.000
_cell.length_c   1.000
_cell.angle_alpha   90.00
_cell.angle_beta   90.00
_cell.angle_gamma   90.00
#
_symmetry.space_group_name_H-M   'P 1'
#
loop_
_entity.id
_entity.type
_entity.pdbx_description
1 polymer ?
#
loop_
_entity_poly.entity_id
_entity_poly.type
_entity_poly.pdbx_seq_one_letter_code
_entity_poly.pdbx_strand_id
1 'polypeptide(L)'
;VMFGTIPQYSLNDLIYHDKEIEDIITDGPEGVGFISGGSGIMGLSNLTLDQISYLVKSVEKLSVIADIVIVDTGAGISDSVMEFVASSPEILLVTTPEPSSLTDAYSLLKMLYRNPKYDKNESVIHVLTNRVASFGEGKMVFDKLESVVKQFLDGSVHYIGIIPQDAMLEKAVRIQKPVSIVSPNA
;
A
#
# COMPACT_ATOMS: atom_id res chain seq x y z
N VAL A 1 -15.93 -3.49 -0.72
CA VAL A 1 -15.29 -4.13 -1.88
C VAL A 1 -15.31 -3.17 -3.04
N MET A 2 -14.16 -2.62 -3.42
CA MET A 2 -14.03 -1.56 -4.43
C MET A 2 -14.45 -2.01 -5.84
N PHE A 3 -14.32 -3.31 -6.14
CA PHE A 3 -14.62 -3.86 -7.47
C PHE A 3 -16.00 -4.50 -7.61
N GLY A 4 -16.87 -4.42 -6.59
CA GLY A 4 -18.21 -5.02 -6.62
C GLY A 4 -18.25 -6.55 -6.62
N THR A 5 -17.09 -7.21 -6.52
CA THR A 5 -16.97 -8.67 -6.51
C THR A 5 -16.76 -9.17 -5.09
N ILE A 6 -17.44 -10.24 -4.72
CA ILE A 6 -17.29 -10.89 -3.41
C ILE A 6 -16.30 -12.05 -3.59
N PRO A 7 -15.10 -12.00 -2.94
CA PRO A 7 -14.13 -13.08 -2.99
C PRO A 7 -14.69 -14.36 -2.37
N GLN A 8 -14.37 -15.50 -2.97
CA GLN A 8 -14.71 -16.82 -2.41
C GLN A 8 -13.79 -17.16 -1.24
N TYR A 9 -12.53 -16.81 -1.36
CA TYR A 9 -11.47 -17.05 -0.37
C TYR A 9 -10.75 -15.76 -0.02
N SER A 10 -9.99 -15.78 1.06
CA SER A 10 -9.26 -14.64 1.60
C SER A 10 -7.90 -15.06 2.16
N LEU A 11 -7.11 -14.13 2.65
CA LEU A 11 -5.86 -14.44 3.36
C LEU A 11 -6.07 -15.33 4.60
N ASN A 12 -7.27 -15.36 5.20
CA ASN A 12 -7.57 -16.29 6.27
C ASN A 12 -7.55 -17.74 5.80
N ASP A 13 -8.00 -18.01 4.57
CA ASP A 13 -8.02 -19.35 4.00
C ASP A 13 -6.61 -19.85 3.70
N LEU A 14 -5.71 -18.96 3.28
CA LEU A 14 -4.29 -19.26 3.13
C LEU A 14 -3.62 -19.59 4.48
N ILE A 15 -3.97 -18.88 5.57
CA ILE A 15 -3.32 -19.02 6.88
C ILE A 15 -3.86 -20.22 7.65
N TYR A 16 -5.17 -20.50 7.55
CA TYR A 16 -5.85 -21.43 8.46
C TYR A 16 -6.52 -22.62 7.79
N HIS A 17 -6.64 -22.63 6.44
CA HIS A 17 -7.42 -23.63 5.71
C HIS A 17 -6.66 -24.29 4.57
N ASP A 18 -5.32 -24.32 4.65
CA ASP A 18 -4.43 -25.02 3.70
C ASP A 18 -4.66 -24.68 2.22
N LYS A 19 -5.06 -23.43 1.94
CA LYS A 19 -5.14 -22.91 0.57
C LYS A 19 -3.79 -22.39 0.11
N GLU A 20 -3.48 -22.59 -1.17
CA GLU A 20 -2.34 -21.91 -1.80
C GLU A 20 -2.73 -20.47 -2.17
N ILE A 21 -1.72 -19.60 -2.35
CA ILE A 21 -1.97 -18.19 -2.64
C ILE A 21 -2.69 -18.00 -3.98
N GLU A 22 -2.43 -18.87 -4.94
CA GLU A 22 -3.05 -18.87 -6.26
C GLU A 22 -4.55 -19.18 -6.18
N ASP A 23 -4.98 -20.04 -5.23
CA ASP A 23 -6.37 -20.45 -5.04
C ASP A 23 -7.27 -19.31 -4.53
N ILE A 24 -6.67 -18.31 -3.87
CA ILE A 24 -7.40 -17.21 -3.22
C ILE A 24 -7.44 -15.93 -4.07
N ILE A 25 -6.86 -15.98 -5.27
CA ILE A 25 -6.95 -14.86 -6.23
C ILE A 25 -8.38 -14.78 -6.76
N THR A 26 -8.93 -13.59 -6.76
CA THR A 26 -10.24 -13.30 -7.34
C THR A 26 -10.05 -12.39 -8.54
N ASP A 27 -10.70 -12.73 -9.65
CA ASP A 27 -10.66 -11.90 -10.86
C ASP A 27 -11.40 -10.58 -10.63
N GLY A 28 -10.73 -9.50 -10.95
CA GLY A 28 -11.25 -8.14 -10.96
C GLY A 28 -11.36 -7.58 -12.38
N PRO A 29 -11.73 -6.30 -12.50
CA PRO A 29 -11.86 -5.64 -13.79
C PRO A 29 -10.50 -5.48 -14.49
N GLU A 30 -10.51 -5.42 -15.82
CA GLU A 30 -9.35 -5.12 -16.69
C GLU A 30 -8.15 -6.06 -16.48
N GLY A 31 -8.38 -7.32 -16.11
CA GLY A 31 -7.33 -8.30 -15.88
C GLY A 31 -6.57 -8.15 -14.56
N VAL A 32 -7.07 -7.31 -13.65
CA VAL A 32 -6.50 -7.19 -12.31
C VAL A 32 -7.00 -8.33 -11.43
N GLY A 33 -6.10 -9.17 -10.93
CA GLY A 33 -6.40 -10.10 -9.85
C GLY A 33 -6.31 -9.40 -8.49
N PHE A 34 -7.13 -9.80 -7.52
CA PHE A 34 -7.00 -9.29 -6.15
C PHE A 34 -7.21 -10.38 -5.12
N ILE A 35 -6.53 -10.22 -4.00
CA ILE A 35 -6.64 -11.07 -2.82
C ILE A 35 -7.27 -10.25 -1.70
N SER A 36 -8.34 -10.77 -1.10
CA SER A 36 -8.98 -10.12 0.04
C SER A 36 -8.25 -10.41 1.34
N GLY A 37 -8.03 -9.38 2.16
CA GLY A 37 -7.54 -9.54 3.53
C GLY A 37 -8.49 -10.29 4.48
N GLY A 38 -9.74 -10.48 4.04
CA GLY A 38 -10.81 -11.07 4.86
C GLY A 38 -11.58 -10.02 5.67
N SER A 39 -12.86 -10.31 5.91
CA SER A 39 -13.74 -9.54 6.80
C SER A 39 -13.92 -10.33 8.10
N GLY A 40 -13.24 -9.94 9.17
CA GLY A 40 -13.43 -10.62 10.45
C GLY A 40 -12.57 -10.00 11.57
N ILE A 41 -12.88 -10.39 12.81
CA ILE A 41 -12.24 -9.93 14.05
C ILE A 41 -10.72 -10.28 14.10
N MET A 42 -10.27 -11.16 13.23
CA MET A 42 -8.88 -11.61 13.08
C MET A 42 -8.24 -11.05 11.81
N GLY A 43 -8.35 -9.75 11.58
CA GLY A 43 -7.63 -9.09 10.48
C GLY A 43 -6.09 -9.22 10.63
N LEU A 44 -5.35 -8.82 9.61
CA LEU A 44 -3.87 -8.85 9.55
C LEU A 44 -3.16 -8.25 10.78
N SER A 45 -3.86 -7.42 11.55
CA SER A 45 -3.35 -6.78 12.77
C SER A 45 -3.07 -7.75 13.94
N ASN A 46 -3.60 -8.97 13.92
CA ASN A 46 -3.47 -9.95 14.99
C ASN A 46 -2.64 -11.18 14.61
N LEU A 47 -1.95 -11.13 13.47
CA LEU A 47 -1.09 -12.23 13.03
C LEU A 47 0.17 -12.30 13.87
N THR A 48 0.63 -13.52 14.11
CA THR A 48 1.96 -13.75 14.66
C THR A 48 3.04 -13.39 13.65
N LEU A 49 4.26 -13.14 14.10
CA LEU A 49 5.40 -12.87 13.22
C LEU A 49 5.65 -14.01 12.23
N ASP A 50 5.44 -15.26 12.64
CA ASP A 50 5.59 -16.42 11.75
C ASP A 50 4.53 -16.42 10.64
N GLN A 51 3.28 -16.08 10.96
CA GLN A 51 2.19 -15.94 9.99
C GLN A 51 2.45 -14.79 9.01
N ILE A 52 2.96 -13.64 9.50
CA ILE A 52 3.34 -12.51 8.65
C ILE A 52 4.49 -12.93 7.71
N SER A 53 5.52 -13.58 8.22
CA SER A 53 6.65 -14.08 7.42
C SER A 53 6.20 -15.11 6.38
N TYR A 54 5.22 -15.94 6.71
CA TYR A 54 4.61 -16.88 5.76
C TYR A 54 3.86 -16.15 4.64
N LEU A 55 3.09 -15.09 4.98
CA LEU A 55 2.41 -14.27 3.98
C LEU A 55 3.38 -13.57 3.04
N VAL A 56 4.44 -12.95 3.56
CA VAL A 56 5.47 -12.30 2.74
C VAL A 56 6.04 -13.28 1.72
N LYS A 57 6.45 -14.48 2.18
CA LYS A 57 6.96 -15.53 1.29
C LYS A 57 5.92 -16.04 0.29
N SER A 58 4.66 -16.08 0.67
CA SER A 58 3.58 -16.50 -0.24
C SER A 58 3.35 -15.46 -1.34
N VAL A 59 3.45 -14.16 -1.01
CA VAL A 59 3.35 -13.07 -1.99
C VAL A 59 4.48 -13.14 -3.03
N GLU A 60 5.68 -13.57 -2.65
CA GLU A 60 6.80 -13.77 -3.60
C GLU A 60 6.44 -14.76 -4.73
N LYS A 61 5.62 -15.77 -4.45
CA LYS A 61 5.16 -16.74 -5.47
C LYS A 61 4.35 -16.06 -6.58
N LEU A 62 3.67 -14.94 -6.28
CA LEU A 62 2.88 -14.21 -7.26
C LEU A 62 3.72 -13.61 -8.38
N SER A 63 5.02 -13.43 -8.20
CA SER A 63 5.93 -12.91 -9.23
C SER A 63 5.99 -13.77 -10.51
N VAL A 64 5.54 -15.03 -10.45
CA VAL A 64 5.48 -15.92 -11.60
C VAL A 64 4.24 -15.69 -12.46
N ILE A 65 3.17 -15.14 -11.87
CA ILE A 65 1.84 -15.00 -12.50
C ILE A 65 1.38 -13.55 -12.66
N ALA A 66 2.05 -12.61 -12.02
CA ALA A 66 1.71 -11.19 -12.08
C ALA A 66 2.93 -10.34 -12.45
N ASP A 67 2.74 -9.37 -13.34
CA ASP A 67 3.79 -8.42 -13.72
C ASP A 67 4.10 -7.43 -12.58
N ILE A 68 3.09 -7.07 -11.80
CA ILE A 68 3.18 -6.16 -10.66
C ILE A 68 2.31 -6.71 -9.52
N VAL A 69 2.86 -6.77 -8.32
CA VAL A 69 2.13 -7.12 -7.09
C VAL A 69 2.09 -5.89 -6.18
N ILE A 70 0.89 -5.43 -5.85
CA ILE A 70 0.68 -4.30 -4.93
C ILE A 70 0.12 -4.84 -3.62
N VAL A 71 0.84 -4.62 -2.52
CA VAL A 71 0.39 -4.94 -1.17
C VAL A 71 -0.20 -3.67 -0.56
N ASP A 72 -1.54 -3.59 -0.50
CA ASP A 72 -2.25 -2.48 0.16
C ASP A 72 -2.27 -2.74 1.67
N THR A 73 -1.39 -2.05 2.38
CA THR A 73 -1.29 -2.16 3.84
C THR A 73 -2.27 -1.21 4.51
N GLY A 74 -2.73 -1.55 5.71
CA GLY A 74 -3.44 -0.60 6.56
C GLY A 74 -2.57 0.61 6.92
N ALA A 75 -3.21 1.71 7.32
CA ALA A 75 -2.49 2.86 7.84
C ALA A 75 -1.82 2.53 9.19
N GLY A 76 -0.67 3.17 9.44
CA GLY A 76 0.04 3.06 10.71
C GLY A 76 1.38 2.33 10.62
N ILE A 77 1.91 1.96 11.78
CA ILE A 77 3.26 1.41 11.98
C ILE A 77 3.22 0.09 12.76
N SER A 78 2.14 -0.71 12.58
CA SER A 78 2.05 -2.03 13.21
C SER A 78 3.15 -2.96 12.71
N ASP A 79 3.46 -4.00 13.48
CA ASP A 79 4.49 -4.97 13.10
C ASP A 79 4.21 -5.61 11.74
N SER A 80 2.94 -5.90 11.43
CA SER A 80 2.55 -6.44 10.12
C SER A 80 2.83 -5.47 8.97
N VAL A 81 2.49 -4.18 9.13
CA VAL A 81 2.79 -3.14 8.13
C VAL A 81 4.31 -3.03 7.94
N MET A 82 5.06 -2.94 9.03
CA MET A 82 6.52 -2.79 8.98
C MET A 82 7.22 -3.99 8.36
N GLU A 83 6.71 -5.20 8.57
CA GLU A 83 7.26 -6.42 7.97
C GLU A 83 7.11 -6.41 6.44
N PHE A 84 5.92 -6.08 5.92
CA PHE A 84 5.71 -5.96 4.48
C PHE A 84 6.53 -4.83 3.87
N VAL A 85 6.53 -3.65 4.51
CA VAL A 85 7.24 -2.47 4.00
C VAL A 85 8.76 -2.71 3.97
N ALA A 86 9.33 -3.31 5.03
CA ALA A 86 10.77 -3.58 5.10
C ALA A 86 11.23 -4.69 4.13
N SER A 87 10.32 -5.57 3.71
CA SER A 87 10.61 -6.66 2.77
C SER A 87 10.34 -6.28 1.31
N SER A 88 9.83 -5.08 1.05
CA SER A 88 9.46 -4.66 -0.30
C SER A 88 10.61 -3.92 -0.99
N PRO A 89 10.95 -4.27 -2.25
CA PRO A 89 11.98 -3.57 -3.02
C PRO A 89 11.52 -2.16 -3.43
N GLU A 90 10.22 -1.96 -3.61
CA GLU A 90 9.62 -0.66 -3.92
C GLU A 90 8.51 -0.33 -2.92
N ILE A 91 8.58 0.86 -2.34
CA ILE A 91 7.65 1.35 -1.33
C ILE A 91 6.93 2.57 -1.90
N LEU A 92 5.60 2.50 -2.01
CA LEU A 92 4.78 3.63 -2.39
C LEU A 92 4.18 4.28 -1.14
N LEU A 93 4.80 5.37 -0.70
CA LEU A 93 4.31 6.17 0.43
C LEU A 93 3.31 7.21 -0.05
N VAL A 94 2.05 7.03 0.32
CA VAL A 94 0.97 7.97 -0.01
C VAL A 94 0.73 8.90 1.18
N THR A 95 0.80 10.20 0.95
CA THR A 95 0.51 11.23 1.96
C THR A 95 -0.43 12.29 1.41
N THR A 96 -0.99 13.13 2.28
CA THR A 96 -1.90 14.22 1.93
C THR A 96 -1.37 15.53 2.47
N PRO A 97 -1.94 16.70 2.09
CA PRO A 97 -1.55 18.00 2.64
C PRO A 97 -1.82 18.17 4.14
N GLU A 98 -2.62 17.29 4.74
CA GLU A 98 -2.93 17.39 6.17
C GLU A 98 -1.68 17.17 7.04
N PRO A 99 -1.46 18.01 8.07
CA PRO A 99 -0.29 17.91 8.95
C PRO A 99 -0.14 16.55 9.65
N SER A 100 -1.26 15.92 10.00
CA SER A 100 -1.28 14.57 10.59
C SER A 100 -0.71 13.54 9.63
N SER A 101 -1.13 13.56 8.35
CA SER A 101 -0.66 12.64 7.33
C SER A 101 0.85 12.76 7.09
N LEU A 102 1.39 13.98 7.09
CA LEU A 102 2.85 14.20 7.00
C LEU A 102 3.59 13.66 8.22
N THR A 103 3.02 13.84 9.42
CA THR A 103 3.59 13.32 10.66
C THR A 103 3.61 11.78 10.66
N ASP A 104 2.53 11.16 10.19
CA ASP A 104 2.42 9.70 10.08
C ASP A 104 3.40 9.15 9.04
N ALA A 105 3.50 9.80 7.88
CA ALA A 105 4.47 9.46 6.84
C ALA A 105 5.92 9.52 7.36
N TYR A 106 6.28 10.59 8.06
CA TYR A 106 7.60 10.70 8.69
C TYR A 106 7.83 9.63 9.77
N SER A 107 6.81 9.34 10.58
CA SER A 107 6.91 8.32 11.63
C SER A 107 7.14 6.93 11.04
N LEU A 108 6.45 6.59 9.96
CA LEU A 108 6.67 5.35 9.23
C LEU A 108 8.11 5.27 8.69
N LEU A 109 8.58 6.31 8.02
CA LEU A 109 9.94 6.37 7.49
C LEU A 109 10.98 6.24 8.61
N LYS A 110 10.79 6.92 9.74
CA LYS A 110 11.67 6.83 10.90
C LYS A 110 11.74 5.41 11.46
N MET A 111 10.62 4.70 11.52
CA MET A 111 10.59 3.29 11.95
C MET A 111 11.26 2.39 10.93
N LEU A 112 11.02 2.62 9.63
CA LEU A 112 11.61 1.86 8.54
C LEU A 112 13.13 1.96 8.54
N TYR A 113 13.69 3.18 8.60
CA TYR A 113 15.15 3.40 8.64
C TYR A 113 15.84 2.83 9.89
N ARG A 114 15.07 2.48 10.93
CA ARG A 114 15.55 1.80 12.14
C ARG A 114 15.32 0.29 12.13
N ASN A 115 14.58 -0.20 11.15
CA ASN A 115 14.29 -1.62 11.04
C ASN A 115 15.53 -2.37 10.53
N PRO A 116 16.04 -3.39 11.25
CA PRO A 116 17.23 -4.13 10.83
C PRO A 116 17.05 -4.94 9.54
N LYS A 117 15.81 -5.19 9.10
CA LYS A 117 15.50 -5.87 7.84
C LYS A 117 15.47 -4.93 6.63
N TYR A 118 15.42 -3.62 6.86
CA TYR A 118 15.37 -2.64 5.77
C TYR A 118 16.78 -2.31 5.27
N ASP A 119 17.02 -2.54 3.99
CA ASP A 119 18.25 -2.08 3.32
C ASP A 119 17.94 -0.91 2.39
N LYS A 120 18.45 0.27 2.77
CA LYS A 120 18.28 1.51 2.00
C LYS A 120 18.96 1.48 0.61
N ASN A 121 19.83 0.50 0.35
CA ASN A 121 20.50 0.35 -0.95
C ASN A 121 19.74 -0.59 -1.89
N GLU A 122 18.86 -1.43 -1.36
CA GLU A 122 18.06 -2.39 -2.11
C GLU A 122 16.62 -1.93 -2.32
N SER A 123 16.12 -1.00 -1.47
CA SER A 123 14.73 -0.53 -1.52
C SER A 123 14.64 0.94 -1.95
N VAL A 124 13.64 1.24 -2.77
CA VAL A 124 13.34 2.59 -3.25
C VAL A 124 12.02 3.07 -2.65
N ILE A 125 12.03 4.29 -2.09
CA ILE A 125 10.83 4.91 -1.52
C ILE A 125 10.31 5.98 -2.48
N HIS A 126 9.13 5.73 -3.03
CA HIS A 126 8.39 6.67 -3.86
C HIS A 126 7.34 7.39 -3.02
N VAL A 127 7.23 8.70 -3.20
CA VAL A 127 6.22 9.52 -2.51
C VAL A 127 5.20 10.04 -3.50
N LEU A 128 3.94 9.77 -3.23
CA LEU A 128 2.78 10.27 -3.93
C LEU A 128 1.99 11.19 -3.02
N THR A 129 1.67 12.40 -3.48
CA THR A 129 0.80 13.30 -2.72
C THR A 129 -0.64 13.22 -3.25
N ASN A 130 -1.55 12.78 -2.38
CA ASN A 130 -2.94 12.51 -2.70
C ASN A 130 -3.86 13.64 -2.20
N ARG A 131 -5.03 13.80 -2.83
CA ARG A 131 -6.07 14.76 -2.45
C ARG A 131 -5.58 16.21 -2.43
N VAL A 132 -4.77 16.56 -3.41
CA VAL A 132 -4.23 17.92 -3.57
C VAL A 132 -5.07 18.75 -4.53
N ALA A 133 -5.07 20.06 -4.36
CA ALA A 133 -5.75 20.99 -5.26
C ALA A 133 -4.90 21.32 -6.52
N SER A 134 -3.57 21.14 -6.44
CA SER A 134 -2.67 21.45 -7.56
C SER A 134 -1.35 20.69 -7.44
N PHE A 135 -0.62 20.63 -8.57
CA PHE A 135 0.75 20.09 -8.59
C PHE A 135 1.69 20.87 -7.64
N GLY A 136 1.56 22.18 -7.59
CA GLY A 136 2.38 23.03 -6.70
C GLY A 136 2.15 22.72 -5.23
N GLU A 137 0.91 22.48 -4.81
CA GLU A 137 0.59 22.06 -3.45
C GLU A 137 1.21 20.70 -3.13
N GLY A 138 1.04 19.73 -4.02
CA GLY A 138 1.64 18.38 -3.84
C GLY A 138 3.16 18.42 -3.76
N LYS A 139 3.80 19.22 -4.60
CA LYS A 139 5.26 19.40 -4.57
C LYS A 139 5.73 20.02 -3.25
N MET A 140 5.00 21.02 -2.70
CA MET A 140 5.33 21.60 -1.40
C MET A 140 5.23 20.59 -0.26
N VAL A 141 4.23 19.69 -0.31
CA VAL A 141 4.07 18.60 0.68
C VAL A 141 5.27 17.67 0.61
N PHE A 142 5.66 17.25 -0.60
CA PHE A 142 6.83 16.40 -0.81
C PHE A 142 8.11 17.08 -0.31
N ASP A 143 8.36 18.34 -0.67
CA ASP A 143 9.58 19.07 -0.29
C ASP A 143 9.75 19.17 1.23
N LYS A 144 8.65 19.34 1.96
CA LYS A 144 8.66 19.32 3.43
C LYS A 144 9.08 17.95 3.96
N LEU A 145 8.50 16.87 3.43
CA LEU A 145 8.84 15.51 3.85
C LEU A 145 10.29 15.16 3.50
N GLU A 146 10.71 15.45 2.27
CA GLU A 146 12.09 15.23 1.81
C GLU A 146 13.12 15.95 2.68
N SER A 147 12.83 17.21 3.04
CA SER A 147 13.71 18.03 3.90
C SER A 147 13.96 17.37 5.25
N VAL A 148 12.90 16.90 5.92
CA VAL A 148 13.03 16.24 7.24
C VAL A 148 13.66 14.85 7.14
N VAL A 149 13.41 14.11 6.05
CA VAL A 149 14.06 12.82 5.78
C VAL A 149 15.58 13.01 5.62
N LYS A 150 16.00 13.94 4.78
CA LYS A 150 17.42 14.27 4.58
C LYS A 150 18.11 14.74 5.87
N GLN A 151 17.41 15.58 6.63
CA GLN A 151 17.99 16.18 7.84
C GLN A 151 18.12 15.19 9.01
N PHE A 152 17.17 14.28 9.19
CA PHE A 152 17.06 13.48 10.41
C PHE A 152 17.20 11.98 10.22
N LEU A 153 17.07 11.46 8.99
CA LEU A 153 17.09 10.02 8.72
C LEU A 153 18.27 9.58 7.85
N ASP A 154 19.09 10.53 7.35
CA ASP A 154 20.15 10.24 6.38
C ASP A 154 19.64 9.36 5.23
N GLY A 155 18.46 9.70 4.72
CA GLY A 155 17.72 8.93 3.74
C GLY A 155 17.34 9.74 2.52
N SER A 156 16.76 9.05 1.54
CA SER A 156 16.24 9.64 0.32
C SER A 156 14.82 9.14 0.01
N VAL A 157 14.02 10.00 -0.61
CA VAL A 157 12.69 9.69 -1.11
C VAL A 157 12.54 10.27 -2.52
N HIS A 158 11.76 9.64 -3.38
CA HIS A 158 11.58 10.03 -4.76
C HIS A 158 10.14 10.50 -5.00
N TYR A 159 9.99 11.69 -5.57
CA TYR A 159 8.67 12.20 -5.93
C TYR A 159 8.17 11.60 -7.23
N ILE A 160 7.00 10.95 -7.21
CA ILE A 160 6.42 10.37 -8.43
C ILE A 160 5.18 11.13 -8.93
N GLY A 161 4.61 12.06 -8.15
CA GLY A 161 3.52 12.89 -8.62
C GLY A 161 2.40 13.11 -7.61
N ILE A 162 1.24 13.49 -8.14
CA ILE A 162 0.04 13.81 -7.38
C ILE A 162 -1.15 12.97 -7.82
N ILE A 163 -2.11 12.82 -6.92
CA ILE A 163 -3.51 12.50 -7.23
C ILE A 163 -4.35 13.70 -6.77
N PRO A 164 -4.99 14.42 -7.69
CA PRO A 164 -5.85 15.54 -7.32
C PRO A 164 -7.10 15.06 -6.58
N GLN A 165 -7.69 15.93 -5.79
CA GLN A 165 -9.02 15.66 -5.24
C GLN A 165 -10.05 15.70 -6.38
N ASP A 166 -10.81 14.62 -6.54
CA ASP A 166 -11.77 14.46 -7.62
C ASP A 166 -13.11 13.90 -7.12
N ALA A 167 -14.20 14.62 -7.45
CA ALA A 167 -15.56 14.19 -7.10
C ALA A 167 -16.02 12.93 -7.85
N MET A 168 -15.46 12.66 -9.04
CA MET A 168 -15.79 11.47 -9.81
C MET A 168 -15.23 10.21 -9.15
N LEU A 169 -14.07 10.30 -8.48
CA LEU A 169 -13.53 9.21 -7.68
C LEU A 169 -14.50 8.86 -6.52
N GLU A 170 -15.01 9.85 -5.80
CA GLU A 170 -15.99 9.61 -4.73
C GLU A 170 -17.25 8.91 -5.25
N LYS A 171 -17.75 9.33 -6.41
CA LYS A 171 -18.89 8.70 -7.08
C LYS A 171 -18.59 7.26 -7.50
N ALA A 172 -17.43 7.02 -8.09
CA ALA A 172 -16.98 5.69 -8.53
C ALA A 172 -16.89 4.72 -7.35
N VAL A 173 -16.33 5.14 -6.23
CA VAL A 173 -16.27 4.36 -4.98
C VAL A 173 -17.66 3.99 -4.48
N ARG A 174 -18.63 4.92 -4.48
CA ARG A 174 -20.02 4.65 -4.06
C ARG A 174 -20.73 3.61 -4.91
N ILE A 175 -20.43 3.55 -6.21
CA ILE A 175 -21.00 2.56 -7.13
C ILE A 175 -20.12 1.30 -7.28
N GLN A 176 -19.04 1.20 -6.50
CA GLN A 176 -18.10 0.06 -6.46
C GLN A 176 -17.50 -0.28 -7.84
N LYS A 177 -17.10 0.75 -8.57
CA LYS A 177 -16.42 0.63 -9.86
C LYS A 177 -15.16 1.48 -9.89
N PRO A 178 -14.07 1.04 -10.53
CA PRO A 178 -12.89 1.86 -10.73
C PRO A 178 -13.22 3.17 -11.45
N VAL A 179 -12.64 4.28 -10.99
CA VAL A 179 -12.86 5.59 -11.63
C VAL A 179 -12.33 5.62 -13.07
N SER A 180 -11.25 4.91 -13.34
CA SER A 180 -10.68 4.74 -14.69
C SER A 180 -11.66 4.14 -15.70
N ILE A 181 -12.63 3.35 -15.24
CA ILE A 181 -13.69 2.77 -16.08
C ILE A 181 -14.90 3.73 -16.19
N VAL A 182 -15.28 4.34 -15.05
CA VAL A 182 -16.49 5.19 -14.97
C VAL A 182 -16.25 6.56 -15.58
N SER A 183 -15.06 7.11 -15.41
CA SER A 183 -14.65 8.44 -15.90
C SER A 183 -13.16 8.43 -16.27
N PRO A 184 -12.81 7.91 -17.47
CA PRO A 184 -11.41 7.74 -17.87
C PRO A 184 -10.58 9.04 -17.93
N ASN A 185 -11.25 10.19 -17.90
CA ASN A 185 -10.62 11.52 -17.94
C ASN A 185 -10.67 12.23 -16.57
N ALA A 186 -11.03 11.55 -15.50
CA ALA A 186 -11.04 12.11 -14.14
C ALA A 186 -9.63 12.31 -13.59
#